data_a3d771170fa2ce1b1e27bbabefddd137
#
_entry.id   a3d771170fa2ce1b1e27bbabefddd137
#
_cell.length_a   1.000
_cell.length_b   1.000
_cell.length_c   1.000
_cell.angle_alpha   90.00
_cell.angle_beta   90.00
_cell.angle_gamma   90.00
#
_symmetry.space_group_name_H-M   'P 1'
#
loop_
_entity.id
_entity.type
_entity.pdbx_description
1 polymer ?
#
loop_
_entity_poly.entity_id
_entity_poly.type
_entity_poly.pdbx_seq_one_letter_code
_entity_poly.pdbx_strand_id
1 'polypeptide(L)'
;VHSGVVDPSVDNMLKITSDGRKLGLDQRLMNPLLPDDPNSKLNACVRNVLRIYEEGQSDKLTQLLFCDLSTPKNDGTFNVYEDIRAKLIQSGVPEEEIAFIHDADTEAKKKDLFAKVRTGQVRVLLGSTQKMGAGTNVQDRLVAVHHLDVGWRPADMTQRNGRIIRQGNRNKEVQVYQYVTEGTFDAYLYQTLENKQKFISQIMTSKSPVRSCDDVDEQALSYAEIKALCAGDPQIKEKMDLDVDVARLKVLKADHQSQQYRLEDKLMKYFPAEIEKTQGFIKGFQSDIRTVAAHPLPEEGFCGMEVNGTQFTEKAEAGEAILAVLSLIHI
;
A
#
# COMPACT_ATOMS: atom_id res chain seq x y z
N VAL A 1 -14.79 25.97 22.50
CA VAL A 1 -15.80 24.95 22.15
C VAL A 1 -16.31 24.25 23.41
N HIS A 2 -15.45 23.76 24.27
CA HIS A 2 -15.87 23.03 25.49
C HIS A 2 -16.41 23.95 26.62
N SER A 3 -16.13 25.25 26.57
CA SER A 3 -16.61 26.23 27.56
C SER A 3 -18.05 26.70 27.34
N GLY A 4 -18.67 26.36 26.21
CA GLY A 4 -20.03 26.76 25.87
C GLY A 4 -20.23 28.26 25.62
N VAL A 5 -19.13 29.02 25.51
CA VAL A 5 -19.18 30.51 25.35
C VAL A 5 -19.49 30.92 23.90
N VAL A 6 -19.24 30.05 22.94
CA VAL A 6 -19.45 30.31 21.50
C VAL A 6 -20.49 29.36 20.94
N ASP A 7 -21.42 29.87 20.13
CA ASP A 7 -22.43 29.06 19.46
C ASP A 7 -21.75 28.04 18.52
N PRO A 8 -22.07 26.73 18.63
CA PRO A 8 -21.50 25.68 17.77
C PRO A 8 -21.71 25.89 16.27
N SER A 9 -22.70 26.72 15.87
CA SER A 9 -22.89 27.07 14.44
C SER A 9 -21.87 28.11 13.95
N VAL A 10 -21.29 28.88 14.86
CA VAL A 10 -20.30 29.93 14.55
C VAL A 10 -18.88 29.35 14.60
N ASP A 11 -18.60 28.54 15.62
CA ASP A 11 -17.28 27.93 15.81
C ASP A 11 -17.39 26.49 16.35
N ASN A 12 -16.82 25.57 15.65
CA ASN A 12 -16.81 24.14 16.00
C ASN A 12 -15.50 23.48 15.58
N MET A 13 -15.27 22.27 16.07
CA MET A 13 -14.03 21.51 15.78
C MET A 13 -13.80 21.30 14.28
N LEU A 14 -14.86 21.16 13.47
CA LEU A 14 -14.74 20.99 12.04
C LEU A 14 -14.21 22.26 11.37
N LYS A 15 -14.73 23.44 11.79
CA LYS A 15 -14.28 24.74 11.30
C LYS A 15 -12.83 25.00 11.70
N ILE A 16 -12.48 24.81 12.99
CA ILE A 16 -11.11 24.98 13.50
C ILE A 16 -10.14 24.11 12.72
N THR A 17 -10.50 22.85 12.49
CA THR A 17 -9.69 21.90 11.69
C THR A 17 -9.54 22.37 10.25
N SER A 18 -10.61 22.83 9.62
CA SER A 18 -10.58 23.35 8.26
C SER A 18 -9.70 24.61 8.14
N ASP A 19 -9.83 25.52 9.08
CA ASP A 19 -9.06 26.76 9.12
C ASP A 19 -7.57 26.47 9.42
N GLY A 20 -7.27 25.54 10.33
CA GLY A 20 -5.91 25.10 10.59
C GLY A 20 -5.25 24.48 9.36
N ARG A 21 -5.98 23.68 8.56
CA ARG A 21 -5.50 23.13 7.30
C ARG A 21 -5.23 24.21 6.24
N LYS A 22 -6.12 25.19 6.13
CA LYS A 22 -5.94 26.33 5.21
C LYS A 22 -4.70 27.16 5.57
N LEU A 23 -4.53 27.47 6.87
CA LEU A 23 -3.33 28.16 7.36
C LEU A 23 -2.05 27.38 7.05
N GLY A 24 -2.07 26.06 7.26
CA GLY A 24 -0.93 25.20 6.90
C GLY A 24 -0.67 25.15 5.39
N LEU A 25 -1.66 25.39 4.54
CA LEU A 25 -1.50 25.45 3.09
C LEU A 25 -0.99 26.84 2.65
N ASP A 26 -1.74 27.88 2.95
CA ASP A 26 -1.37 29.28 2.68
C ASP A 26 -2.20 30.23 3.55
N GLN A 27 -1.54 31.17 4.22
CA GLN A 27 -2.22 32.15 5.10
C GLN A 27 -3.23 33.03 4.36
N ARG A 28 -3.06 33.28 3.06
CA ARG A 28 -3.96 34.08 2.23
C ARG A 28 -5.34 33.43 2.03
N LEU A 29 -5.45 32.12 2.27
CA LEU A 29 -6.76 31.42 2.29
C LEU A 29 -7.63 31.81 3.49
N MET A 30 -7.01 32.35 4.55
CA MET A 30 -7.71 32.87 5.72
C MET A 30 -7.91 34.39 5.65
N ASN A 31 -6.90 35.09 5.18
CA ASN A 31 -6.97 36.53 4.97
C ASN A 31 -6.21 36.92 3.68
N PRO A 32 -6.92 37.22 2.59
CA PRO A 32 -6.31 37.59 1.30
C PRO A 32 -5.44 38.84 1.34
N LEU A 33 -5.53 39.66 2.39
CA LEU A 33 -4.70 40.85 2.55
C LEU A 33 -3.28 40.55 3.07
N LEU A 34 -3.04 39.33 3.51
CA LEU A 34 -1.70 38.93 3.95
C LEU A 34 -0.74 38.82 2.75
N PRO A 35 0.55 39.14 2.93
CA PRO A 35 1.53 39.04 1.87
C PRO A 35 1.80 37.59 1.49
N ASP A 36 2.27 37.41 0.26
CA ASP A 36 2.87 36.14 -0.17
C ASP A 36 4.20 35.92 0.58
N ASP A 37 4.30 34.77 1.25
CA ASP A 37 5.54 34.40 1.94
C ASP A 37 6.47 33.66 0.97
N PRO A 38 7.67 34.20 0.66
CA PRO A 38 8.64 33.56 -0.23
C PRO A 38 9.06 32.14 0.20
N ASN A 39 8.95 31.84 1.49
CA ASN A 39 9.30 30.54 2.07
C ASN A 39 8.09 29.62 2.21
N SER A 40 6.91 30.03 1.75
CA SER A 40 5.72 29.17 1.78
C SER A 40 5.92 27.89 1.00
N LYS A 41 5.18 26.85 1.38
CA LYS A 41 5.19 25.58 0.65
C LYS A 41 4.70 25.72 -0.80
N LEU A 42 3.85 26.72 -1.10
CA LEU A 42 3.46 27.06 -2.47
C LEU A 42 4.65 27.54 -3.29
N ASN A 43 5.41 28.49 -2.76
CA ASN A 43 6.60 29.00 -3.44
C ASN A 43 7.71 27.94 -3.56
N ALA A 44 7.85 27.06 -2.57
CA ALA A 44 8.72 25.90 -2.66
C ALA A 44 8.28 24.93 -3.77
N CYS A 45 6.96 24.70 -3.90
CA CYS A 45 6.41 23.91 -4.99
C CYS A 45 6.69 24.52 -6.35
N VAL A 46 6.42 25.82 -6.53
CA VAL A 46 6.68 26.52 -7.78
C VAL A 46 8.14 26.42 -8.19
N ARG A 47 9.09 26.63 -7.26
CA ARG A 47 10.55 26.46 -7.54
C ARG A 47 10.87 25.05 -8.02
N ASN A 48 10.33 24.02 -7.37
CA ASN A 48 10.57 22.63 -7.78
C ASN A 48 9.96 22.32 -9.15
N VAL A 49 8.74 22.80 -9.39
CA VAL A 49 8.06 22.64 -10.69
C VAL A 49 8.86 23.27 -11.81
N LEU A 50 9.36 24.50 -11.62
CA LEU A 50 10.17 25.22 -12.61
C LEU A 50 11.48 24.48 -12.90
N ARG A 51 12.19 24.06 -11.86
CA ARG A 51 13.43 23.29 -12.03
C ARG A 51 13.20 22.02 -12.86
N ILE A 52 12.18 21.23 -12.52
CA ILE A 52 11.85 20.00 -13.25
C ILE A 52 11.34 20.30 -14.67
N TYR A 53 10.63 21.42 -14.83
CA TYR A 53 10.16 21.87 -16.14
C TYR A 53 11.33 22.19 -17.07
N GLU A 54 12.36 22.89 -16.59
CA GLU A 54 13.59 23.21 -17.32
C GLU A 54 14.40 21.95 -17.63
N GLU A 55 14.67 21.12 -16.61
CA GLU A 55 15.43 19.86 -16.76
C GLU A 55 14.76 18.89 -17.74
N GLY A 56 13.44 18.86 -17.77
CA GLY A 56 12.63 17.96 -18.60
C GLY A 56 12.19 18.54 -19.95
N GLN A 57 12.77 19.65 -20.43
CA GLN A 57 12.28 20.34 -21.63
C GLN A 57 12.46 19.51 -22.90
N SER A 58 13.58 18.82 -23.06
CA SER A 58 13.87 17.99 -24.25
C SER A 58 12.87 16.86 -24.44
N ASP A 59 12.45 16.24 -23.36
CA ASP A 59 11.56 15.07 -23.34
C ASP A 59 10.10 15.45 -23.10
N LYS A 60 9.82 16.73 -22.91
CA LYS A 60 8.50 17.26 -22.55
C LYS A 60 7.91 16.51 -21.35
N LEU A 61 8.71 16.37 -20.29
CA LEU A 61 8.31 15.70 -19.07
C LEU A 61 7.16 16.43 -18.39
N THR A 62 6.29 15.67 -17.77
CA THR A 62 5.05 16.17 -17.18
C THR A 62 5.01 16.02 -15.67
N GLN A 63 4.24 16.86 -14.99
CA GLN A 63 4.13 16.92 -13.55
C GLN A 63 2.67 17.01 -13.11
N LEU A 64 2.30 16.35 -12.01
CA LEU A 64 0.98 16.44 -11.39
C LEU A 64 1.08 17.18 -10.05
N LEU A 65 0.20 18.15 -9.82
CA LEU A 65 0.07 18.85 -8.56
C LEU A 65 -1.29 18.55 -7.94
N PHE A 66 -1.29 18.03 -6.72
CA PHE A 66 -2.50 17.72 -5.96
C PHE A 66 -2.76 18.76 -4.88
N CYS A 67 -3.95 19.36 -4.92
CA CYS A 67 -4.45 20.26 -3.88
C CYS A 67 -5.97 20.12 -3.77
N ASP A 68 -6.44 19.69 -2.59
CA ASP A 68 -7.88 19.48 -2.33
C ASP A 68 -8.52 20.67 -1.61
N LEU A 69 -7.74 21.44 -0.84
CA LEU A 69 -8.25 22.49 0.05
C LEU A 69 -8.66 23.78 -0.67
N SER A 70 -8.09 24.05 -1.83
CA SER A 70 -8.29 25.32 -2.54
C SER A 70 -8.59 25.08 -4.02
N THR A 71 -9.65 24.32 -4.30
CA THR A 71 -10.11 24.12 -5.68
C THR A 71 -10.71 25.40 -6.27
N PRO A 72 -10.56 25.65 -7.59
CA PRO A 72 -11.10 26.83 -8.24
C PRO A 72 -12.63 26.95 -8.07
N LYS A 73 -13.12 28.14 -7.69
CA LYS A 73 -14.55 28.41 -7.47
C LYS A 73 -15.13 29.47 -8.42
N ASN A 74 -14.27 30.16 -9.16
CA ASN A 74 -14.64 31.26 -10.07
C ASN A 74 -15.44 32.41 -9.37
N ASP A 75 -15.22 32.62 -8.07
CA ASP A 75 -15.86 33.64 -7.25
C ASP A 75 -14.96 34.86 -6.99
N GLY A 76 -13.81 34.93 -7.62
CA GLY A 76 -12.82 36.02 -7.45
C GLY A 76 -12.03 35.95 -6.15
N THR A 77 -12.27 34.95 -5.30
CA THR A 77 -11.47 34.76 -4.08
C THR A 77 -10.11 34.16 -4.39
N PHE A 78 -9.11 34.45 -3.55
CA PHE A 78 -7.79 33.86 -3.65
C PHE A 78 -7.88 32.34 -3.66
N ASN A 79 -7.24 31.69 -4.64
CA ASN A 79 -7.08 30.25 -4.67
C ASN A 79 -5.68 29.86 -5.12
N VAL A 80 -5.23 28.71 -4.64
CA VAL A 80 -3.88 28.18 -4.84
C VAL A 80 -3.60 27.83 -6.31
N TYR A 81 -4.61 27.37 -7.04
CA TYR A 81 -4.45 26.98 -8.44
C TYR A 81 -4.06 28.17 -9.33
N GLU A 82 -4.81 29.29 -9.17
CA GLU A 82 -4.53 30.51 -9.95
C GLU A 82 -3.22 31.17 -9.51
N ASP A 83 -2.89 31.13 -8.22
CA ASP A 83 -1.60 31.67 -7.73
C ASP A 83 -0.41 30.91 -8.31
N ILE A 84 -0.47 29.56 -8.33
CA ILE A 84 0.58 28.75 -8.94
C ILE A 84 0.65 28.98 -10.45
N ARG A 85 -0.49 29.00 -11.16
CA ARG A 85 -0.55 29.29 -12.59
C ARG A 85 0.11 30.62 -12.91
N ALA A 86 -0.30 31.68 -12.20
CA ALA A 86 0.25 33.03 -12.40
C ALA A 86 1.76 33.07 -12.20
N LYS A 87 2.28 32.43 -11.14
CA LYS A 87 3.72 32.37 -10.86
C LYS A 87 4.49 31.57 -11.92
N LEU A 88 3.95 30.48 -12.41
CA LEU A 88 4.56 29.70 -13.47
C LEU A 88 4.61 30.48 -14.79
N ILE A 89 3.52 31.15 -15.17
CA ILE A 89 3.48 32.01 -16.36
C ILE A 89 4.46 33.17 -16.23
N GLN A 90 4.49 33.85 -15.09
CA GLN A 90 5.44 34.91 -14.82
C GLN A 90 6.90 34.47 -14.93
N SER A 91 7.17 33.18 -14.64
CA SER A 91 8.48 32.55 -14.76
C SER A 91 8.77 32.00 -16.16
N GLY A 92 7.88 32.22 -17.14
CA GLY A 92 8.11 31.87 -18.55
C GLY A 92 7.53 30.54 -19.01
N VAL A 93 6.71 29.86 -18.19
CA VAL A 93 5.99 28.66 -18.64
C VAL A 93 4.79 29.11 -19.50
N PRO A 94 4.63 28.61 -20.73
CA PRO A 94 3.48 28.93 -21.58
C PRO A 94 2.16 28.53 -20.91
N GLU A 95 1.15 29.39 -21.00
CA GLU A 95 -0.15 29.15 -20.36
C GLU A 95 -0.82 27.86 -20.86
N GLU A 96 -0.66 27.55 -22.14
CA GLU A 96 -1.19 26.35 -22.80
C GLU A 96 -0.57 25.03 -22.27
N GLU A 97 0.59 25.10 -21.62
CA GLU A 97 1.26 23.95 -21.00
C GLU A 97 0.80 23.71 -19.55
N ILE A 98 -0.03 24.60 -19.00
CA ILE A 98 -0.59 24.50 -17.64
C ILE A 98 -2.09 24.26 -17.76
N ALA A 99 -2.61 23.26 -17.06
CA ALA A 99 -4.05 22.97 -17.09
C ALA A 99 -4.59 22.60 -15.71
N PHE A 100 -5.86 22.87 -15.50
CA PHE A 100 -6.62 22.40 -14.35
C PHE A 100 -7.58 21.29 -14.76
N ILE A 101 -7.61 20.19 -14.02
CA ILE A 101 -8.59 19.12 -14.25
C ILE A 101 -10.04 19.63 -14.10
N HIS A 102 -10.22 20.70 -13.34
CA HIS A 102 -11.53 21.31 -13.07
C HIS A 102 -12.16 21.95 -14.31
N ASP A 103 -11.34 22.34 -15.31
CA ASP A 103 -11.80 22.91 -16.58
C ASP A 103 -12.32 21.82 -17.54
N ALA A 104 -12.01 20.56 -17.28
CA ALA A 104 -12.48 19.41 -18.02
C ALA A 104 -13.73 18.80 -17.33
N ASP A 105 -14.89 19.42 -17.52
CA ASP A 105 -16.17 19.08 -16.88
C ASP A 105 -16.85 17.84 -17.48
N THR A 106 -16.50 17.47 -18.73
CA THR A 106 -17.05 16.29 -19.43
C THR A 106 -15.99 15.20 -19.61
N GLU A 107 -16.43 13.96 -19.78
CA GLU A 107 -15.52 12.83 -20.02
C GLU A 107 -14.74 12.99 -21.34
N ALA A 108 -15.34 13.64 -22.35
CA ALA A 108 -14.66 13.92 -23.61
C ALA A 108 -13.52 14.93 -23.41
N LYS A 109 -13.76 16.03 -22.67
CA LYS A 109 -12.72 17.02 -22.32
C LYS A 109 -11.62 16.41 -21.45
N LYS A 110 -11.96 15.51 -20.52
CA LYS A 110 -10.95 14.81 -19.71
C LYS A 110 -10.07 13.90 -20.58
N LYS A 111 -10.65 13.16 -21.51
CA LYS A 111 -9.88 12.32 -22.44
C LYS A 111 -8.91 13.14 -23.29
N ASP A 112 -9.36 14.29 -23.81
CA ASP A 112 -8.52 15.21 -24.56
C ASP A 112 -7.39 15.77 -23.70
N LEU A 113 -7.72 16.27 -22.51
CA LEU A 113 -6.73 16.78 -21.56
C LEU A 113 -5.68 15.72 -21.22
N PHE A 114 -6.09 14.49 -20.92
CA PHE A 114 -5.15 13.41 -20.62
C PHE A 114 -4.29 13.02 -21.83
N ALA A 115 -4.83 13.12 -23.05
CA ALA A 115 -4.04 12.94 -24.25
C ALA A 115 -2.96 14.03 -24.40
N LYS A 116 -3.30 15.30 -24.14
CA LYS A 116 -2.36 16.42 -24.15
C LYS A 116 -1.25 16.25 -23.08
N VAL A 117 -1.60 15.74 -21.89
CA VAL A 117 -0.59 15.43 -20.86
C VAL A 117 0.32 14.30 -21.32
N ARG A 118 -0.19 13.21 -21.87
CA ARG A 118 0.65 12.08 -22.34
C ARG A 118 1.60 12.48 -23.47
N THR A 119 1.18 13.40 -24.33
CA THR A 119 2.02 13.91 -25.43
C THR A 119 3.00 15.00 -24.99
N GLY A 120 2.85 15.54 -23.78
CA GLY A 120 3.66 16.63 -23.26
C GLY A 120 3.27 18.02 -23.84
N GLN A 121 2.05 18.16 -24.39
CA GLN A 121 1.46 19.45 -24.72
C GLN A 121 1.05 20.22 -23.47
N VAL A 122 0.49 19.52 -22.49
CA VAL A 122 0.27 20.01 -21.13
C VAL A 122 1.33 19.37 -20.25
N ARG A 123 2.22 20.19 -19.69
CA ARG A 123 3.34 19.73 -18.86
C ARG A 123 3.07 19.82 -17.36
N VAL A 124 2.18 20.71 -16.95
CA VAL A 124 1.80 20.88 -15.54
C VAL A 124 0.29 20.74 -15.42
N LEU A 125 -0.17 19.69 -14.73
CA LEU A 125 -1.59 19.44 -14.48
C LEU A 125 -1.89 19.57 -12.99
N LEU A 126 -2.78 20.50 -12.64
CA LEU A 126 -3.25 20.70 -11.27
C LEU A 126 -4.63 20.07 -11.08
N GLY A 127 -4.85 19.45 -9.94
CA GLY A 127 -6.16 18.89 -9.65
C GLY A 127 -6.35 18.38 -8.23
N SER A 128 -7.59 18.03 -7.91
CA SER A 128 -7.95 17.41 -6.64
C SER A 128 -7.85 15.89 -6.69
N THR A 129 -7.69 15.25 -5.53
CA THR A 129 -7.74 13.78 -5.40
C THR A 129 -9.01 13.21 -6.00
N GLN A 130 -10.15 13.85 -5.77
CA GLN A 130 -11.44 13.39 -6.27
C GLN A 130 -11.48 13.36 -7.81
N LYS A 131 -10.95 14.39 -8.49
CA LYS A 131 -11.00 14.49 -9.95
C LYS A 131 -9.85 13.76 -10.66
N MET A 132 -8.67 13.67 -10.04
CA MET A 132 -7.49 12.99 -10.59
C MET A 132 -7.19 11.63 -9.94
N GLY A 133 -7.81 11.32 -8.80
CA GLY A 133 -7.55 10.09 -8.05
C GLY A 133 -8.07 8.82 -8.73
N ALA A 134 -9.11 8.89 -9.57
CA ALA A 134 -9.64 7.75 -10.30
C ALA A 134 -9.62 7.99 -11.82
N GLY A 135 -9.32 6.96 -12.59
CA GLY A 135 -9.41 7.00 -14.07
C GLY A 135 -8.33 7.82 -14.79
N THR A 136 -7.46 8.54 -14.09
CA THR A 136 -6.41 9.35 -14.69
C THR A 136 -5.27 8.47 -15.20
N ASN A 137 -5.05 8.49 -16.51
CA ASN A 137 -4.05 7.68 -17.20
C ASN A 137 -3.10 8.62 -17.98
N VAL A 138 -2.11 9.18 -17.28
CA VAL A 138 -1.21 10.23 -17.80
C VAL A 138 0.27 9.94 -17.50
N GLN A 139 0.60 8.71 -17.12
CA GLN A 139 1.92 8.34 -16.60
C GLN A 139 3.05 8.37 -17.62
N ASP A 140 2.78 8.37 -18.91
CA ASP A 140 3.79 8.13 -19.98
C ASP A 140 5.06 8.97 -19.83
N ARG A 141 4.92 10.28 -19.56
CA ARG A 141 6.00 11.26 -19.39
C ARG A 141 6.06 11.84 -17.99
N LEU A 142 5.30 11.28 -17.05
CA LEU A 142 5.14 11.80 -15.71
C LEU A 142 6.39 11.55 -14.88
N VAL A 143 7.10 12.61 -14.50
CA VAL A 143 8.35 12.53 -13.75
C VAL A 143 8.21 12.96 -12.30
N ALA A 144 7.24 13.81 -11.98
CA ALA A 144 7.02 14.28 -10.63
C ALA A 144 5.54 14.38 -10.23
N VAL A 145 5.28 14.12 -8.97
CA VAL A 145 4.00 14.38 -8.29
C VAL A 145 4.24 15.26 -7.08
N HIS A 146 3.43 16.29 -6.92
CA HIS A 146 3.53 17.27 -5.84
C HIS A 146 2.26 17.23 -4.98
N HIS A 147 2.40 16.98 -3.68
CA HIS A 147 1.32 17.00 -2.71
C HIS A 147 1.39 18.27 -1.89
N LEU A 148 0.56 19.26 -2.23
CA LEU A 148 0.46 20.54 -1.52
C LEU A 148 -0.31 20.43 -0.22
N ASP A 149 -1.25 19.50 -0.18
CA ASP A 149 -2.02 19.15 1.00
C ASP A 149 -2.13 17.63 1.14
N VAL A 150 -2.55 17.19 2.30
CA VAL A 150 -2.77 15.79 2.63
C VAL A 150 -4.22 15.56 3.03
N GLY A 151 -4.79 14.45 2.56
CA GLY A 151 -6.15 14.02 2.90
C GLY A 151 -6.23 13.38 4.29
N TRP A 152 -7.44 12.98 4.66
CA TRP A 152 -7.73 12.28 5.93
C TRP A 152 -7.53 10.76 5.87
N ARG A 153 -7.30 10.21 4.66
CA ARG A 153 -7.22 8.76 4.42
C ARG A 153 -5.87 8.39 3.80
N PRO A 154 -5.17 7.39 4.36
CA PRO A 154 -3.95 6.86 3.73
C PRO A 154 -4.17 6.42 2.28
N ALA A 155 -5.33 5.86 1.96
CA ALA A 155 -5.70 5.44 0.61
C ALA A 155 -5.64 6.59 -0.43
N ASP A 156 -5.93 7.84 -0.02
CA ASP A 156 -5.86 8.99 -0.92
C ASP A 156 -4.42 9.24 -1.37
N MET A 157 -3.45 9.11 -0.46
CA MET A 157 -2.02 9.26 -0.77
C MET A 157 -1.52 8.12 -1.66
N THR A 158 -1.91 6.88 -1.35
CA THR A 158 -1.61 5.71 -2.19
C THR A 158 -2.19 5.88 -3.59
N GLN A 159 -3.40 6.41 -3.70
CA GLN A 159 -4.05 6.69 -4.98
C GLN A 159 -3.31 7.75 -5.79
N ARG A 160 -2.90 8.87 -5.16
CA ARG A 160 -2.12 9.94 -5.79
C ARG A 160 -0.77 9.39 -6.29
N ASN A 161 -0.03 8.68 -5.46
CA ASN A 161 1.27 8.07 -5.81
C ASN A 161 1.12 7.00 -6.90
N GLY A 162 0.04 6.25 -6.90
CA GLY A 162 -0.29 5.27 -7.95
C GLY A 162 -0.52 5.88 -9.35
N ARG A 163 -0.52 7.21 -9.50
CA ARG A 163 -0.57 7.86 -10.83
C ARG A 163 0.80 7.91 -11.49
N ILE A 164 1.85 8.01 -10.71
CA ILE A 164 3.23 8.07 -11.21
C ILE A 164 3.93 6.71 -11.13
N ILE A 165 3.74 5.96 -10.05
CA ILE A 165 4.29 4.61 -9.86
C ILE A 165 3.38 3.61 -10.57
N ARG A 166 3.48 3.58 -11.90
CA ARG A 166 2.57 2.76 -12.73
C ARG A 166 3.27 2.23 -13.97
N GLN A 167 2.88 1.03 -14.40
CA GLN A 167 3.31 0.46 -15.67
C GLN A 167 3.01 1.39 -16.84
N GLY A 168 3.95 1.53 -17.79
CA GLY A 168 3.85 2.42 -18.93
C GLY A 168 4.47 3.81 -18.71
N ASN A 169 5.01 4.11 -17.54
CA ASN A 169 5.84 5.29 -17.35
C ASN A 169 7.20 5.06 -18.03
N ARG A 170 7.64 6.03 -18.85
CA ARG A 170 8.92 5.97 -19.58
C ARG A 170 10.10 6.28 -18.69
N ASN A 171 9.88 6.99 -17.58
CA ASN A 171 10.91 7.37 -16.64
C ASN A 171 11.24 6.18 -15.72
N LYS A 172 12.53 5.85 -15.60
CA LYS A 172 13.02 4.81 -14.69
C LYS A 172 12.94 5.26 -13.23
N GLU A 173 13.14 6.55 -13.01
CA GLU A 173 13.07 7.19 -11.71
C GLU A 173 12.01 8.28 -11.74
N VAL A 174 11.26 8.41 -10.67
CA VAL A 174 10.18 9.39 -10.50
C VAL A 174 10.30 10.05 -9.14
N GLN A 175 9.82 11.27 -9.04
CA GLN A 175 9.95 12.09 -7.83
C GLN A 175 8.56 12.31 -7.21
N VAL A 176 8.46 12.13 -5.90
CA VAL A 176 7.26 12.44 -5.12
C VAL A 176 7.60 13.50 -4.08
N TYR A 177 7.01 14.68 -4.24
CA TYR A 177 7.20 15.80 -3.33
C TYR A 177 6.03 15.92 -2.37
N GLN A 178 6.33 16.04 -1.09
CA GLN A 178 5.36 16.34 -0.05
C GLN A 178 5.76 17.65 0.62
N TYR A 179 4.85 18.62 0.59
CA TYR A 179 5.09 19.96 1.14
C TYR A 179 4.40 20.11 2.49
N VAL A 180 5.17 20.53 3.48
CA VAL A 180 4.70 20.73 4.86
C VAL A 180 5.14 22.09 5.37
N THR A 181 4.36 22.67 6.27
CA THR A 181 4.70 23.92 6.97
C THR A 181 4.94 23.60 8.44
N GLU A 182 6.14 23.90 8.92
CA GLU A 182 6.53 23.66 10.31
C GLU A 182 5.62 24.39 11.30
N GLY A 183 5.38 23.77 12.46
CA GLY A 183 4.58 24.36 13.54
C GLY A 183 3.09 24.56 13.20
N THR A 184 2.59 23.92 12.14
CA THR A 184 1.20 24.04 11.70
C THR A 184 0.40 22.76 11.90
N PHE A 185 -0.86 22.81 11.46
CA PHE A 185 -1.78 21.69 11.52
C PHE A 185 -1.34 20.48 10.64
N ASP A 186 -0.36 20.64 9.75
CA ASP A 186 0.20 19.57 8.95
C ASP A 186 0.74 18.42 9.84
N ALA A 187 1.41 18.76 10.95
CA ALA A 187 1.90 17.74 11.89
C ALA A 187 0.78 16.84 12.45
N TYR A 188 -0.37 17.43 12.79
CA TYR A 188 -1.53 16.68 13.26
C TYR A 188 -2.14 15.77 12.18
N LEU A 189 -2.18 16.24 10.93
CA LEU A 189 -2.69 15.43 9.81
C LEU A 189 -1.83 14.20 9.58
N TYR A 190 -0.51 14.36 9.55
CA TYR A 190 0.42 13.24 9.39
C TYR A 190 0.39 12.27 10.57
N GLN A 191 0.21 12.77 11.81
CA GLN A 191 -0.05 11.92 12.98
C GLN A 191 -1.31 11.06 12.80
N THR A 192 -2.36 11.68 12.28
CA THR A 192 -3.64 10.99 12.03
C THR A 192 -3.51 9.91 10.96
N LEU A 193 -2.76 10.19 9.89
CA LEU A 193 -2.49 9.23 8.83
C LEU A 193 -1.63 8.05 9.34
N GLU A 194 -0.59 8.35 10.11
CA GLU A 194 0.24 7.33 10.76
C GLU A 194 -0.60 6.36 11.59
N ASN A 195 -1.45 6.89 12.48
CA ASN A 195 -2.30 6.07 13.33
C ASN A 195 -3.28 5.21 12.53
N LYS A 196 -3.89 5.78 11.48
CA LYS A 196 -4.80 5.06 10.60
C LYS A 196 -4.09 3.97 9.80
N GLN A 197 -2.89 4.25 9.30
CA GLN A 197 -2.11 3.29 8.54
C GLN A 197 -1.67 2.12 9.41
N LYS A 198 -1.17 2.38 10.63
CA LYS A 198 -0.86 1.33 11.62
C LYS A 198 -2.06 0.42 11.87
N PHE A 199 -3.24 1.01 12.07
CA PHE A 199 -4.47 0.22 12.27
C PHE A 199 -4.85 -0.62 11.05
N ILE A 200 -4.77 -0.05 9.85
CA ILE A 200 -5.03 -0.78 8.60
C ILE A 200 -4.08 -1.96 8.45
N SER A 201 -2.80 -1.75 8.68
CA SER A 201 -1.77 -2.79 8.58
C SER A 201 -2.00 -3.92 9.58
N GLN A 202 -2.37 -3.61 10.81
CA GLN A 202 -2.71 -4.61 11.82
C GLN A 202 -3.87 -5.53 11.39
N ILE A 203 -4.88 -4.96 10.71
CA ILE A 203 -6.02 -5.75 10.21
C ILE A 203 -5.67 -6.55 8.97
N MET A 204 -4.96 -5.94 8.02
CA MET A 204 -4.71 -6.53 6.69
C MET A 204 -3.63 -7.61 6.71
N THR A 205 -2.63 -7.49 7.58
CA THR A 205 -1.51 -8.44 7.60
C THR A 205 -1.83 -9.74 8.30
N SER A 206 -2.93 -9.84 9.08
CA SER A 206 -3.51 -11.06 9.69
C SER A 206 -2.51 -12.12 10.21
N LYS A 207 -1.21 -11.81 10.22
CA LYS A 207 -0.14 -12.78 10.49
C LYS A 207 -0.04 -13.24 11.92
N SER A 208 -0.84 -12.66 12.81
CA SER A 208 -0.88 -13.12 14.19
C SER A 208 -2.18 -12.72 14.90
N PRO A 209 -2.87 -13.63 15.60
CA PRO A 209 -3.91 -13.29 16.57
C PRO A 209 -3.30 -12.71 17.86
N VAL A 210 -2.08 -12.22 17.82
CA VAL A 210 -1.43 -11.55 18.97
C VAL A 210 -2.07 -10.19 19.13
N ARG A 211 -2.60 -9.92 20.32
CA ARG A 211 -3.31 -8.69 20.69
C ARG A 211 -2.49 -7.40 20.58
N SER A 212 -1.25 -7.47 20.13
CA SER A 212 -0.37 -6.33 19.85
C SER A 212 0.77 -6.79 18.95
N CYS A 213 0.58 -6.68 17.63
CA CYS A 213 1.70 -6.76 16.72
C CYS A 213 1.95 -5.34 16.18
N ASP A 214 3.03 -4.72 16.63
CA ASP A 214 3.60 -3.54 15.99
C ASP A 214 4.27 -4.02 14.70
N ASP A 215 3.49 -4.30 13.67
CA ASP A 215 4.02 -4.53 12.34
C ASP A 215 4.51 -3.19 11.81
N VAL A 216 5.77 -3.13 11.44
CA VAL A 216 6.39 -1.90 10.92
C VAL A 216 5.92 -1.74 9.49
N ASP A 217 4.90 -0.91 9.30
CA ASP A 217 4.44 -0.50 7.97
C ASP A 217 5.32 0.66 7.48
N GLU A 218 5.96 0.46 6.33
CA GLU A 218 6.81 1.47 5.69
C GLU A 218 6.08 2.80 5.43
N GLN A 219 4.80 2.75 5.08
CA GLN A 219 3.99 3.96 4.90
C GLN A 219 3.70 4.67 6.23
N ALA A 220 3.47 3.92 7.31
CA ALA A 220 3.29 4.50 8.63
C ALA A 220 4.57 5.17 9.13
N LEU A 221 5.74 4.59 8.86
CA LEU A 221 7.04 5.20 9.14
C LEU A 221 7.25 6.49 8.35
N SER A 222 6.94 6.49 7.07
CA SER A 222 7.04 7.70 6.22
C SER A 222 6.18 8.84 6.76
N TYR A 223 4.95 8.57 7.20
CA TYR A 223 4.09 9.61 7.82
C TYR A 223 4.67 10.11 9.14
N ALA A 224 5.28 9.25 9.91
CA ALA A 224 5.91 9.63 11.17
C ALA A 224 7.13 10.54 10.94
N GLU A 225 7.98 10.24 9.95
CA GLU A 225 9.12 11.09 9.55
C GLU A 225 8.67 12.49 9.13
N ILE A 226 7.62 12.59 8.30
CA ILE A 226 7.08 13.88 7.87
C ILE A 226 6.51 14.65 9.06
N LYS A 227 5.82 13.98 9.99
CA LYS A 227 5.33 14.59 11.22
C LYS A 227 6.45 15.20 12.06
N ALA A 228 7.58 14.50 12.20
CA ALA A 228 8.73 15.00 12.94
C ALA A 228 9.33 16.25 12.30
N LEU A 229 9.45 16.27 10.97
CA LEU A 229 9.86 17.45 10.22
C LEU A 229 8.90 18.62 10.44
N CYS A 230 7.58 18.37 10.46
CA CYS A 230 6.57 19.41 10.73
C CYS A 230 6.64 19.97 12.15
N ALA A 231 7.08 19.17 13.11
CA ALA A 231 7.17 19.61 14.52
C ALA A 231 8.40 20.49 14.79
N GLY A 232 9.42 20.44 13.93
CA GLY A 232 10.65 21.25 14.06
C GLY A 232 11.50 20.92 15.30
N ASP A 233 11.21 19.82 15.99
CA ASP A 233 11.90 19.43 17.22
C ASP A 233 12.86 18.24 16.97
N PRO A 234 14.18 18.43 17.14
CA PRO A 234 15.17 17.37 16.92
C PRO A 234 14.95 16.13 17.81
N GLN A 235 14.43 16.31 19.02
CA GLN A 235 14.16 15.21 19.94
C GLN A 235 13.03 14.29 19.45
N ILE A 236 12.07 14.85 18.73
CA ILE A 236 10.99 14.07 18.09
C ILE A 236 11.58 13.15 17.02
N LYS A 237 12.55 13.61 16.25
CA LYS A 237 13.24 12.80 15.25
C LYS A 237 14.03 11.66 15.91
N GLU A 238 14.84 11.97 16.92
CA GLU A 238 15.61 10.96 17.67
C GLU A 238 14.70 9.90 18.31
N LYS A 239 13.61 10.34 18.95
CA LYS A 239 12.59 9.40 19.48
C LYS A 239 12.03 8.48 18.40
N MET A 240 11.77 8.99 17.21
CA MET A 240 11.23 8.20 16.11
C MET A 240 12.22 7.16 15.59
N ASP A 241 13.47 7.55 15.39
CA ASP A 241 14.53 6.64 14.99
C ASP A 241 14.66 5.48 16.00
N LEU A 242 14.59 5.79 17.30
CA LEU A 242 14.57 4.79 18.37
C LEU A 242 13.28 3.93 18.34
N ASP A 243 12.10 4.51 18.08
CA ASP A 243 10.85 3.77 17.99
C ASP A 243 10.87 2.77 16.80
N VAL A 244 11.48 3.16 15.68
CA VAL A 244 11.72 2.28 14.51
C VAL A 244 12.63 1.10 14.90
N ASP A 245 13.76 1.37 15.57
CA ASP A 245 14.68 0.34 15.98
C ASP A 245 14.05 -0.62 16.99
N VAL A 246 13.29 -0.10 17.96
CA VAL A 246 12.53 -0.90 18.92
C VAL A 246 11.48 -1.77 18.22
N ALA A 247 10.75 -1.23 17.25
CA ALA A 247 9.77 -2.00 16.48
C ALA A 247 10.46 -3.13 15.68
N ARG A 248 11.58 -2.83 15.02
CA ARG A 248 12.38 -3.84 14.30
C ARG A 248 12.87 -4.95 15.22
N LEU A 249 13.41 -4.61 16.39
CA LEU A 249 13.89 -5.58 17.38
C LEU A 249 12.74 -6.44 17.93
N LYS A 250 11.56 -5.87 18.15
CA LYS A 250 10.36 -6.63 18.56
C LYS A 250 9.96 -7.66 17.52
N VAL A 251 9.97 -7.31 16.21
CA VAL A 251 9.68 -8.25 15.13
C VAL A 251 10.69 -9.40 15.11
N LEU A 252 11.99 -9.10 15.18
CA LEU A 252 13.04 -10.11 15.23
C LEU A 252 12.89 -11.04 16.44
N LYS A 253 12.57 -10.49 17.61
CA LYS A 253 12.30 -11.26 18.82
C LYS A 253 11.08 -12.18 18.65
N ALA A 254 9.99 -11.67 18.09
CA ALA A 254 8.77 -12.45 17.86
C ALA A 254 9.00 -13.58 16.84
N ASP A 255 9.76 -13.33 15.78
CA ASP A 255 10.12 -14.35 14.80
C ASP A 255 11.01 -15.43 15.43
N HIS A 256 12.01 -15.05 16.19
CA HIS A 256 12.86 -16.00 16.93
C HIS A 256 12.03 -16.86 17.90
N GLN A 257 11.14 -16.28 18.67
CA GLN A 257 10.25 -17.02 19.57
C GLN A 257 9.31 -17.96 18.80
N SER A 258 8.76 -17.51 17.67
CA SER A 258 7.92 -18.34 16.82
C SER A 258 8.68 -19.52 16.21
N GLN A 259 9.94 -19.33 15.83
CA GLN A 259 10.81 -20.42 15.37
C GLN A 259 11.09 -21.41 16.51
N GLN A 260 11.38 -20.92 17.71
CA GLN A 260 11.61 -21.74 18.89
C GLN A 260 10.37 -22.61 19.20
N TYR A 261 9.18 -22.02 19.27
CA TYR A 261 7.94 -22.77 19.50
C TYR A 261 7.67 -23.82 18.39
N ARG A 262 7.96 -23.50 17.15
CA ARG A 262 7.84 -24.50 16.05
C ARG A 262 8.81 -25.66 16.22
N LEU A 263 10.01 -25.43 16.70
CA LEU A 263 10.99 -26.49 16.98
C LEU A 263 10.54 -27.32 18.19
N GLU A 264 10.05 -26.68 19.26
CA GLU A 264 9.50 -27.37 20.41
C GLU A 264 8.29 -28.25 20.04
N ASP A 265 7.35 -27.74 19.25
CA ASP A 265 6.21 -28.55 18.75
C ASP A 265 6.65 -29.72 17.89
N LYS A 266 7.67 -29.54 17.05
CA LYS A 266 8.25 -30.65 16.29
C LYS A 266 8.87 -31.71 17.21
N LEU A 267 9.61 -31.27 18.21
CA LEU A 267 10.28 -32.16 19.17
C LEU A 267 9.27 -32.92 20.02
N MET A 268 8.23 -32.24 20.52
CA MET A 268 7.29 -32.79 21.48
C MET A 268 6.15 -33.58 20.84
N LYS A 269 5.73 -33.25 19.62
CA LYS A 269 4.56 -33.85 18.97
C LYS A 269 4.90 -34.56 17.66
N TYR A 270 5.55 -33.87 16.73
CA TYR A 270 5.75 -34.39 15.37
C TYR A 270 6.73 -35.58 15.36
N PHE A 271 7.93 -35.41 15.90
CA PHE A 271 8.93 -36.48 15.86
C PHE A 271 8.53 -37.71 16.66
N PRO A 272 7.95 -37.64 17.86
CA PRO A 272 7.47 -38.83 18.56
C PRO A 272 6.42 -39.60 17.76
N ALA A 273 5.46 -38.89 17.14
CA ALA A 273 4.43 -39.53 16.32
C ALA A 273 5.03 -40.22 15.06
N GLU A 274 5.96 -39.57 14.37
CA GLU A 274 6.64 -40.17 13.21
C GLU A 274 7.53 -41.35 13.60
N ILE A 275 8.18 -41.30 14.78
CA ILE A 275 8.97 -42.43 15.29
C ILE A 275 8.04 -43.62 15.56
N GLU A 276 6.93 -43.40 16.27
CA GLU A 276 5.96 -44.48 16.57
C GLU A 276 5.41 -45.11 15.28
N LYS A 277 5.01 -44.29 14.31
CA LYS A 277 4.54 -44.73 13.00
C LYS A 277 5.60 -45.53 12.25
N THR A 278 6.82 -45.04 12.23
CA THR A 278 7.93 -45.73 11.55
C THR A 278 8.27 -47.07 12.23
N GLN A 279 8.26 -47.09 13.57
CA GLN A 279 8.41 -48.31 14.35
C GLN A 279 7.29 -49.32 14.05
N GLY A 280 6.05 -48.84 13.87
CA GLY A 280 4.92 -49.67 13.42
C GLY A 280 5.19 -50.32 12.06
N PHE A 281 5.67 -49.53 11.08
CA PHE A 281 6.04 -50.09 9.77
C PHE A 281 7.16 -51.11 9.86
N ILE A 282 8.21 -50.86 10.65
CA ILE A 282 9.32 -51.82 10.82
C ILE A 282 8.78 -53.15 11.41
N LYS A 283 7.94 -53.08 12.41
CA LYS A 283 7.31 -54.32 13.01
C LYS A 283 6.46 -55.03 11.97
N GLY A 284 5.65 -54.28 11.18
CA GLY A 284 4.84 -54.86 10.10
C GLY A 284 5.72 -55.58 9.06
N PHE A 285 6.71 -54.90 8.50
CA PHE A 285 7.60 -55.53 7.53
C PHE A 285 8.38 -56.72 8.09
N GLN A 286 8.80 -56.69 9.35
CA GLN A 286 9.43 -57.85 9.99
C GLN A 286 8.43 -59.03 10.10
N SER A 287 7.15 -58.77 10.37
CA SER A 287 6.12 -59.80 10.37
C SER A 287 5.88 -60.37 8.98
N ASP A 288 5.81 -59.51 7.96
CA ASP A 288 5.61 -59.90 6.57
C ASP A 288 6.77 -60.78 6.07
N ILE A 289 8.01 -60.37 6.37
CA ILE A 289 9.22 -61.17 6.03
C ILE A 289 9.16 -62.56 6.66
N ARG A 290 8.73 -62.67 7.92
CA ARG A 290 8.57 -63.99 8.59
C ARG A 290 7.45 -64.80 7.94
N THR A 291 6.34 -64.19 7.57
CA THR A 291 5.25 -64.89 6.87
C THR A 291 5.69 -65.41 5.52
N VAL A 292 6.38 -64.56 4.73
CA VAL A 292 6.94 -64.98 3.42
C VAL A 292 7.98 -66.11 3.57
N ALA A 293 8.84 -66.02 4.58
CA ALA A 293 9.80 -67.09 4.85
C ALA A 293 9.15 -68.41 5.30
N ALA A 294 8.04 -68.33 6.04
CA ALA A 294 7.32 -69.52 6.47
C ALA A 294 6.45 -70.17 5.36
N HIS A 295 6.12 -69.36 4.35
CA HIS A 295 5.30 -69.80 3.21
C HIS A 295 6.01 -69.47 1.90
N PRO A 296 7.12 -70.23 1.58
CA PRO A 296 7.85 -70.04 0.35
C PRO A 296 6.92 -70.29 -0.85
N LEU A 297 7.05 -69.48 -1.89
CA LEU A 297 6.32 -69.67 -3.15
C LEU A 297 6.73 -71.03 -3.74
N PRO A 298 5.76 -71.81 -4.23
CA PRO A 298 6.09 -73.06 -4.93
C PRO A 298 6.87 -72.76 -6.23
N GLU A 299 7.75 -73.74 -6.61
CA GLU A 299 8.61 -73.60 -7.80
C GLU A 299 7.83 -73.41 -9.11
N GLU A 300 6.56 -73.78 -9.16
CA GLU A 300 5.64 -73.71 -10.32
C GLU A 300 4.61 -72.55 -10.27
N GLY A 301 4.94 -71.47 -9.65
CA GLY A 301 4.25 -70.19 -9.91
C GLY A 301 2.96 -69.87 -9.14
N PHE A 302 1.82 -70.42 -9.41
CA PHE A 302 0.54 -70.12 -8.79
C PHE A 302 0.04 -71.28 -7.98
N CYS A 303 -0.21 -71.09 -6.67
CA CYS A 303 -0.59 -72.18 -5.76
C CYS A 303 -2.12 -72.28 -5.46
N GLY A 304 -2.90 -71.57 -6.21
CA GLY A 304 -4.36 -71.43 -5.96
C GLY A 304 -4.71 -70.25 -5.05
N MET A 305 -5.91 -69.77 -5.16
CA MET A 305 -6.43 -68.66 -4.38
C MET A 305 -7.92 -68.89 -4.06
N GLU A 306 -8.35 -68.49 -2.88
CA GLU A 306 -9.74 -68.48 -2.51
C GLU A 306 -10.31 -67.06 -2.59
N VAL A 307 -11.39 -66.86 -3.37
CA VAL A 307 -12.08 -65.59 -3.52
C VAL A 307 -13.54 -65.83 -3.23
N ASN A 308 -14.10 -65.17 -2.22
CA ASN A 308 -15.47 -65.37 -1.78
C ASN A 308 -15.88 -66.81 -1.51
N GLY A 309 -14.99 -67.62 -0.91
CA GLY A 309 -15.26 -69.02 -0.60
C GLY A 309 -15.13 -70.00 -1.77
N THR A 310 -14.74 -69.51 -2.95
CA THR A 310 -14.46 -70.34 -4.13
C THR A 310 -12.94 -70.44 -4.36
N GLN A 311 -12.44 -71.67 -4.44
CA GLN A 311 -11.01 -71.89 -4.73
C GLN A 311 -10.74 -71.91 -6.24
N PHE A 312 -9.72 -71.16 -6.66
CA PHE A 312 -9.23 -71.08 -8.01
C PHE A 312 -7.83 -71.65 -8.09
N THR A 313 -7.59 -72.54 -9.03
CA THR A 313 -6.28 -73.12 -9.29
C THR A 313 -5.53 -72.45 -10.45
N GLU A 314 -6.25 -71.73 -11.30
CA GLU A 314 -5.69 -70.98 -12.43
C GLU A 314 -5.58 -69.48 -12.11
N LYS A 315 -4.40 -68.91 -12.40
CA LYS A 315 -4.08 -67.49 -12.09
C LYS A 315 -5.02 -66.50 -12.81
N ALA A 316 -5.40 -66.80 -14.05
CA ALA A 316 -6.30 -65.96 -14.84
C ALA A 316 -7.71 -65.89 -14.26
N GLU A 317 -8.27 -67.06 -13.92
CA GLU A 317 -9.61 -67.15 -13.31
C GLU A 317 -9.68 -66.50 -11.92
N ALA A 318 -8.62 -66.69 -11.11
CA ALA A 318 -8.50 -65.99 -9.82
C ALA A 318 -8.44 -64.48 -9.97
N GLY A 319 -7.72 -64.00 -10.96
CA GLY A 319 -7.60 -62.57 -11.30
C GLY A 319 -8.95 -61.95 -11.73
N GLU A 320 -9.72 -62.65 -12.56
CA GLU A 320 -11.07 -62.23 -12.97
C GLU A 320 -12.04 -62.20 -11.78
N ALA A 321 -11.97 -63.22 -10.90
CA ALA A 321 -12.80 -63.25 -9.69
C ALA A 321 -12.48 -62.07 -8.73
N ILE A 322 -11.24 -61.70 -8.55
CA ILE A 322 -10.80 -60.54 -7.77
C ILE A 322 -11.35 -59.24 -8.38
N LEU A 323 -11.22 -59.07 -9.70
CA LEU A 323 -11.71 -57.90 -10.41
C LEU A 323 -13.24 -57.78 -10.31
N ALA A 324 -13.97 -58.90 -10.36
CA ALA A 324 -15.40 -58.93 -10.17
C ALA A 324 -15.81 -58.49 -8.76
N VAL A 325 -15.09 -58.90 -7.73
CA VAL A 325 -15.33 -58.46 -6.35
C VAL A 325 -15.02 -56.96 -6.15
N LEU A 326 -13.91 -56.49 -6.70
CA LEU A 326 -13.53 -55.09 -6.63
C LEU A 326 -14.52 -54.17 -7.37
N SER A 327 -15.04 -54.65 -8.51
CA SER A 327 -16.03 -53.88 -9.27
C SER A 327 -17.39 -53.72 -8.53
N LEU A 328 -17.73 -54.65 -7.65
CA LEU A 328 -18.94 -54.58 -6.81
C LEU A 328 -18.80 -53.65 -5.59
N ILE A 329 -17.57 -53.28 -5.21
CA ILE A 329 -17.27 -52.37 -4.09
C ILE A 329 -17.37 -50.87 -4.53
N HIS A 330 -17.43 -50.61 -5.81
CA HIS A 330 -17.47 -49.25 -6.38
C HIS A 330 -18.86 -48.83 -6.94
N ILE A 331 -19.93 -49.46 -6.49
CA ILE A 331 -21.30 -49.02 -6.77
C ILE A 331 -21.91 -48.35 -5.55
#